data_5c1383f50695c181deeb7ec27a1e3e38
#
_entry.id   5c1383f50695c181deeb7ec27a1e3e38
#
_cell.length_a   1.000
_cell.length_b   1.000
_cell.length_c   1.000
_cell.angle_alpha   90.00
_cell.angle_beta   90.00
_cell.angle_gamma   90.00
#
_symmetry.space_group_name_H-M   'P 1'
#
loop_
_entity.id
_entity.type
_entity.pdbx_description
1 polymer ?
#
loop_
_entity_poly.entity_id
_entity_poly.type
_entity_poly.pdbx_seq_one_letter_code
_entity_poly.pdbx_strand_id
1 'polypeptide(L)'
;MDPKTYKFDTLSLHAGYQPEKNRGSRQVPIYQTTSYLFDDVDHAAALFNLERGGHIYSRISNPTVGVLEERVAALEGGTAAIATSSGMAAIFLAIMTLCESGDHIVASSQVYGGTANLLRLTLPKFGINTTFVKPRDTEGFQKAIKENTKCIFGELLGNPGNELMNMPEVAEIAHNAGIPLMIDSTYQTPYLCRPFDFGADIVIHSLTKWMAGHGSSMAGIIVEGGKFNWMQNDKFPSLTKEYEGYHGLSFAEEFGPVAFTMKARAEGMRDFGPCLSPQNAWNVMQGIETLSVRMEKHCLNAEKMVKYLLAHESVAWVSHPSAPDHPDYELAKKILPKGRGSMIAFGINGGKEAGEAFINNVQLASHLANVGDTRTLVIHPASALSLIHISEPP
;
A
#
# COMPACT_ATOMS: atom_id res chain seq x y z
N MET A 1 1.91 -5.32 29.25
CA MET A 1 3.02 -4.64 28.57
C MET A 1 2.44 -3.80 27.45
N ASP A 2 2.93 -2.58 27.25
CA ASP A 2 2.45 -1.71 26.17
C ASP A 2 2.91 -2.28 24.82
N PRO A 3 1.99 -2.67 23.91
CA PRO A 3 2.33 -3.19 22.58
C PRO A 3 3.23 -2.24 21.77
N LYS A 4 3.17 -0.94 22.03
CA LYS A 4 4.01 0.07 21.36
C LYS A 4 5.52 -0.08 21.62
N THR A 5 5.91 -0.85 22.65
CA THR A 5 7.32 -1.10 22.99
C THR A 5 7.91 -2.32 22.27
N TYR A 6 7.09 -3.10 21.59
CA TYR A 6 7.56 -4.31 20.91
C TYR A 6 8.30 -3.99 19.62
N LYS A 7 9.34 -4.79 19.35
CA LYS A 7 10.05 -4.77 18.06
C LYS A 7 9.25 -5.45 16.96
N PHE A 8 9.65 -5.25 15.72
CA PHE A 8 8.97 -5.73 14.52
C PHE A 8 8.56 -7.21 14.60
N ASP A 9 9.50 -8.10 14.95
CA ASP A 9 9.24 -9.55 14.99
C ASP A 9 8.20 -9.93 16.05
N THR A 10 8.20 -9.25 17.19
CA THR A 10 7.18 -9.45 18.23
C THR A 10 5.82 -8.91 17.78
N LEU A 11 5.79 -7.73 17.12
CA LEU A 11 4.55 -7.15 16.58
C LEU A 11 3.94 -8.04 15.50
N SER A 12 4.76 -8.62 14.60
CA SER A 12 4.28 -9.49 13.53
C SER A 12 3.55 -10.74 14.05
N LEU A 13 3.89 -11.18 15.26
CA LEU A 13 3.30 -12.36 15.90
C LEU A 13 2.13 -12.03 16.84
N HIS A 14 2.19 -10.88 17.53
CA HIS A 14 1.32 -10.63 18.69
C HIS A 14 0.38 -9.43 18.54
N ALA A 15 0.67 -8.47 17.66
CA ALA A 15 -0.17 -7.28 17.54
C ALA A 15 -1.59 -7.61 17.07
N GLY A 16 -2.57 -6.90 17.63
CA GLY A 16 -3.99 -6.98 17.28
C GLY A 16 -4.73 -8.21 17.81
N TYR A 17 -4.07 -9.17 18.50
CA TYR A 17 -4.74 -10.37 18.97
C TYR A 17 -4.65 -10.57 20.49
N GLN A 18 -5.80 -10.82 21.10
CA GLN A 18 -5.96 -11.07 22.55
C GLN A 18 -6.65 -12.43 22.74
N PRO A 19 -5.88 -13.51 23.03
CA PRO A 19 -6.43 -14.87 23.20
C PRO A 19 -7.55 -14.98 24.24
N GLU A 20 -7.44 -14.23 25.35
CA GLU A 20 -8.41 -14.21 26.45
C GLU A 20 -9.80 -13.75 26.00
N LYS A 21 -9.89 -12.86 25.03
CA LYS A 21 -11.17 -12.44 24.41
C LYS A 21 -11.73 -13.48 23.43
N ASN A 22 -10.94 -14.49 23.09
CA ASN A 22 -11.26 -15.52 22.10
C ASN A 22 -11.22 -16.94 22.70
N ARG A 23 -11.73 -17.10 23.92
CA ARG A 23 -11.79 -18.40 24.64
C ARG A 23 -10.44 -19.08 24.82
N GLY A 24 -9.34 -18.32 24.86
CA GLY A 24 -7.98 -18.84 24.98
C GLY A 24 -7.40 -19.43 23.69
N SER A 25 -8.05 -19.26 22.54
CA SER A 25 -7.51 -19.76 21.27
C SER A 25 -6.12 -19.18 21.00
N ARG A 26 -5.11 -20.04 20.73
CA ARG A 26 -3.76 -19.58 20.40
C ARG A 26 -3.69 -18.90 19.04
N GLN A 27 -4.41 -19.44 18.06
CA GLN A 27 -4.54 -18.86 16.73
C GLN A 27 -5.76 -17.96 16.64
N VAL A 28 -5.69 -16.95 15.77
CA VAL A 28 -6.82 -16.07 15.46
C VAL A 28 -7.95 -16.89 14.87
N PRO A 29 -9.16 -16.91 15.48
CA PRO A 29 -10.31 -17.62 14.91
C PRO A 29 -10.75 -16.97 13.58
N ILE A 30 -11.27 -17.80 12.68
CA ILE A 30 -11.88 -17.33 11.44
C ILE A 30 -13.38 -17.15 11.68
N TYR A 31 -13.82 -15.89 11.76
CA TYR A 31 -15.24 -15.55 11.91
C TYR A 31 -15.91 -15.51 10.53
N GLN A 32 -16.32 -16.68 10.04
CA GLN A 32 -17.00 -16.86 8.76
C GLN A 32 -18.51 -16.63 8.91
N THR A 33 -18.90 -15.37 9.08
CA THR A 33 -20.31 -14.96 9.22
C THR A 33 -20.56 -13.65 8.46
N THR A 34 -21.81 -13.41 8.07
CA THR A 34 -22.23 -12.16 7.42
C THR A 34 -22.63 -11.10 8.44
N SER A 35 -23.33 -11.48 9.51
CA SER A 35 -23.96 -10.57 10.46
C SER A 35 -23.73 -11.00 11.90
N TYR A 36 -23.95 -10.06 12.83
CA TYR A 36 -23.75 -10.24 14.25
C TYR A 36 -25.03 -9.90 15.02
N LEU A 37 -25.26 -10.56 16.15
CA LEU A 37 -26.40 -10.30 16.99
C LEU A 37 -26.19 -9.02 17.81
N PHE A 38 -27.25 -8.28 17.99
CA PHE A 38 -27.31 -7.16 18.93
C PHE A 38 -27.80 -7.65 20.28
N ASP A 39 -27.37 -7.00 21.37
CA ASP A 39 -27.83 -7.31 22.73
C ASP A 39 -29.27 -6.84 22.90
N ASP A 40 -29.58 -5.63 22.39
CA ASP A 40 -30.89 -5.00 22.42
C ASP A 40 -31.00 -3.90 21.32
N VAL A 41 -32.11 -3.15 21.34
CA VAL A 41 -32.39 -2.08 20.34
C VAL A 41 -31.44 -0.89 20.51
N ASP A 42 -31.10 -0.53 21.75
CA ASP A 42 -30.22 0.61 22.05
C ASP A 42 -28.77 0.29 21.64
N HIS A 43 -28.32 -0.95 21.86
CA HIS A 43 -27.03 -1.43 21.34
C HIS A 43 -26.98 -1.34 19.81
N ALA A 44 -28.03 -1.77 19.10
CA ALA A 44 -28.10 -1.65 17.66
C ALA A 44 -27.99 -0.19 17.21
N ALA A 45 -28.78 0.71 17.80
CA ALA A 45 -28.76 2.14 17.50
C ALA A 45 -27.37 2.75 17.69
N ALA A 46 -26.71 2.49 18.84
CA ALA A 46 -25.39 3.02 19.14
C ALA A 46 -24.31 2.54 18.14
N LEU A 47 -24.39 1.30 17.63
CA LEU A 47 -23.50 0.79 16.61
C LEU A 47 -23.71 1.48 15.25
N PHE A 48 -24.97 1.66 14.83
CA PHE A 48 -25.30 2.34 13.57
C PHE A 48 -24.95 3.82 13.58
N ASN A 49 -25.03 4.47 14.76
CA ASN A 49 -24.66 5.88 14.94
C ASN A 49 -23.16 6.12 15.13
N LEU A 50 -22.33 5.07 15.12
CA LEU A 50 -20.88 5.11 15.41
C LEU A 50 -20.53 5.59 16.84
N GLU A 51 -21.48 5.57 17.77
CA GLU A 51 -21.32 5.92 19.18
C GLU A 51 -20.61 4.80 19.98
N ARG A 52 -20.64 3.58 19.46
CA ARG A 52 -20.03 2.40 20.08
C ARG A 52 -19.29 1.57 19.05
N GLY A 53 -18.10 1.07 19.41
CA GLY A 53 -17.35 0.09 18.60
C GLY A 53 -17.99 -1.29 18.66
N GLY A 54 -18.00 -2.00 17.53
CA GLY A 54 -18.53 -3.36 17.41
C GLY A 54 -18.67 -3.82 15.97
N HIS A 55 -19.34 -4.97 15.80
CA HIS A 55 -19.57 -5.55 14.47
C HIS A 55 -21.07 -5.62 14.18
N ILE A 56 -21.46 -5.17 12.99
CA ILE A 56 -22.83 -5.24 12.48
C ILE A 56 -22.88 -6.26 11.35
N TYR A 57 -22.00 -6.11 10.39
CA TYR A 57 -21.98 -6.87 9.15
C TYR A 57 -20.54 -7.01 8.62
N SER A 58 -20.15 -8.21 8.20
CA SER A 58 -18.75 -8.51 7.82
C SER A 58 -18.23 -7.73 6.61
N ARG A 59 -19.09 -7.12 5.80
CA ARG A 59 -18.66 -6.17 4.76
C ARG A 59 -18.00 -4.92 5.36
N ILE A 60 -18.51 -4.45 6.50
CA ILE A 60 -18.01 -3.22 7.15
C ILE A 60 -16.87 -3.55 8.10
N SER A 61 -17.04 -4.58 8.94
CA SER A 61 -16.02 -5.02 9.90
C SER A 61 -16.21 -6.49 10.27
N ASN A 62 -15.09 -7.18 10.52
CA ASN A 62 -15.08 -8.61 10.91
C ASN A 62 -13.95 -8.82 11.93
N PRO A 63 -14.14 -9.60 13.01
CA PRO A 63 -13.11 -9.78 14.05
C PRO A 63 -11.78 -10.34 13.52
N THR A 64 -11.79 -11.27 12.57
CA THR A 64 -10.56 -11.82 11.97
C THR A 64 -9.84 -10.74 11.14
N VAL A 65 -10.59 -9.97 10.35
CA VAL A 65 -10.05 -8.87 9.54
C VAL A 65 -9.51 -7.76 10.44
N GLY A 66 -10.20 -7.45 11.55
CA GLY A 66 -9.75 -6.46 12.53
C GLY A 66 -8.38 -6.78 13.12
N VAL A 67 -8.09 -8.05 13.42
CA VAL A 67 -6.74 -8.46 13.88
C VAL A 67 -5.67 -8.16 12.83
N LEU A 68 -5.95 -8.42 11.56
CA LEU A 68 -5.02 -8.08 10.46
C LEU A 68 -4.81 -6.57 10.36
N GLU A 69 -5.89 -5.78 10.44
CA GLU A 69 -5.84 -4.32 10.39
C GLU A 69 -4.98 -3.74 11.53
N GLU A 70 -5.23 -4.15 12.78
CA GLU A 70 -4.46 -3.73 13.95
C GLU A 70 -2.99 -4.16 13.86
N ARG A 71 -2.71 -5.37 13.36
CA ARG A 71 -1.35 -5.89 13.20
C ARG A 71 -0.56 -5.08 12.19
N VAL A 72 -1.12 -4.81 11.02
CA VAL A 72 -0.44 -4.03 9.99
C VAL A 72 -0.29 -2.57 10.40
N ALA A 73 -1.29 -1.96 11.03
CA ALA A 73 -1.16 -0.62 11.60
C ALA A 73 0.00 -0.54 12.61
N ALA A 74 0.12 -1.52 13.50
CA ALA A 74 1.22 -1.58 14.47
C ALA A 74 2.59 -1.76 13.80
N LEU A 75 2.70 -2.59 12.75
CA LEU A 75 3.95 -2.80 12.01
C LEU A 75 4.40 -1.55 11.27
N GLU A 76 3.48 -0.81 10.66
CA GLU A 76 3.75 0.47 10.00
C GLU A 76 4.00 1.61 10.99
N GLY A 77 3.50 1.50 12.22
CA GLY A 77 3.49 2.60 13.20
C GLY A 77 2.37 3.60 12.93
N GLY A 78 1.30 3.18 12.27
CA GLY A 78 0.09 3.95 12.04
C GLY A 78 -0.89 3.90 13.21
N THR A 79 -1.97 4.69 13.12
CA THR A 79 -3.02 4.79 14.14
C THR A 79 -4.19 3.84 13.88
N ALA A 80 -4.52 3.62 12.62
CA ALA A 80 -5.62 2.74 12.21
C ALA A 80 -5.37 2.18 10.81
N ALA A 81 -6.08 1.11 10.47
CA ALA A 81 -6.05 0.54 9.13
C ALA A 81 -7.42 0.01 8.69
N ILE A 82 -7.59 -0.14 7.38
CA ILE A 82 -8.77 -0.74 6.76
C ILE A 82 -8.33 -1.69 5.65
N ALA A 83 -8.67 -2.97 5.80
CA ALA A 83 -8.33 -4.01 4.84
C ALA A 83 -9.39 -4.12 3.73
N THR A 84 -8.93 -4.39 2.52
CA THR A 84 -9.76 -4.47 1.31
C THR A 84 -9.48 -5.76 0.54
N SER A 85 -10.34 -6.09 -0.41
CA SER A 85 -10.25 -7.30 -1.24
C SER A 85 -9.01 -7.38 -2.14
N SER A 86 -8.33 -6.26 -2.41
CA SER A 86 -7.11 -6.18 -3.23
C SER A 86 -6.38 -4.85 -3.02
N GLY A 87 -5.10 -4.77 -3.42
CA GLY A 87 -4.36 -3.51 -3.42
C GLY A 87 -5.00 -2.44 -4.30
N MET A 88 -5.55 -2.80 -5.47
CA MET A 88 -6.29 -1.85 -6.32
C MET A 88 -7.55 -1.32 -5.65
N ALA A 89 -8.26 -2.17 -4.89
CA ALA A 89 -9.41 -1.73 -4.10
C ALA A 89 -8.99 -0.77 -2.99
N ALA A 90 -7.82 -0.99 -2.36
CA ALA A 90 -7.28 -0.06 -1.37
C ALA A 90 -6.94 1.30 -1.98
N ILE A 91 -6.25 1.33 -3.12
CA ILE A 91 -5.92 2.58 -3.83
C ILE A 91 -7.20 3.33 -4.23
N PHE A 92 -8.16 2.64 -4.84
CA PHE A 92 -9.42 3.25 -5.25
C PHE A 92 -10.20 3.80 -4.05
N LEU A 93 -10.34 3.02 -2.99
CA LEU A 93 -11.01 3.44 -1.75
C LEU A 93 -10.35 4.66 -1.12
N ALA A 94 -8.99 4.66 -1.04
CA ALA A 94 -8.24 5.77 -0.48
C ALA A 94 -8.46 7.08 -1.26
N ILE A 95 -8.44 7.01 -2.59
CA ILE A 95 -8.69 8.16 -3.45
C ILE A 95 -10.12 8.66 -3.29
N MET A 96 -11.11 7.76 -3.36
CA MET A 96 -12.54 8.13 -3.25
C MET A 96 -12.92 8.64 -1.85
N THR A 97 -12.11 8.36 -0.83
CA THR A 97 -12.31 8.94 0.52
C THR A 97 -11.95 10.43 0.56
N LEU A 98 -11.00 10.88 -0.27
CA LEU A 98 -10.51 12.26 -0.28
C LEU A 98 -11.04 13.09 -1.45
N CYS A 99 -11.28 12.48 -2.60
CA CYS A 99 -11.53 13.17 -3.86
C CYS A 99 -12.99 13.06 -4.27
N GLU A 100 -13.50 14.15 -4.83
CA GLU A 100 -14.81 14.27 -5.46
C GLU A 100 -14.67 14.69 -6.93
N SER A 101 -15.78 14.75 -7.65
CA SER A 101 -15.78 15.25 -9.03
C SER A 101 -15.26 16.69 -9.10
N GLY A 102 -14.31 16.95 -9.97
CA GLY A 102 -13.62 18.23 -10.10
C GLY A 102 -12.26 18.28 -9.42
N ASP A 103 -11.90 17.28 -8.61
CA ASP A 103 -10.65 17.23 -7.88
C ASP A 103 -9.45 16.76 -8.73
N HIS A 104 -8.27 17.01 -8.19
CA HIS A 104 -7.00 16.74 -8.85
C HIS A 104 -6.05 15.96 -7.94
N ILE A 105 -5.24 15.10 -8.54
CA ILE A 105 -4.16 14.32 -7.91
C ILE A 105 -2.85 14.62 -8.61
N VAL A 106 -1.77 14.79 -7.86
CA VAL A 106 -0.41 14.72 -8.40
C VAL A 106 0.13 13.31 -8.13
N ALA A 107 0.62 12.62 -9.15
CA ALA A 107 1.09 11.24 -8.99
C ALA A 107 2.47 11.02 -9.59
N SER A 108 3.25 10.13 -8.98
CA SER A 108 4.45 9.61 -9.61
C SER A 108 4.12 8.90 -10.92
N SER A 109 4.93 9.11 -11.95
CA SER A 109 4.78 8.42 -13.23
C SER A 109 5.25 6.96 -13.20
N GLN A 110 6.06 6.59 -12.20
CA GLN A 110 6.56 5.24 -11.99
C GLN A 110 5.72 4.53 -10.91
N VAL A 111 4.53 4.12 -11.30
CA VAL A 111 3.61 3.35 -10.47
C VAL A 111 3.17 2.08 -11.21
N TYR A 112 2.66 1.11 -10.48
CA TYR A 112 2.11 -0.12 -11.05
C TYR A 112 1.15 0.18 -12.22
N GLY A 113 1.22 -0.60 -13.29
CA GLY A 113 0.42 -0.37 -14.51
C GLY A 113 -1.07 -0.29 -14.27
N GLY A 114 -1.61 -1.09 -13.35
CA GLY A 114 -3.01 -1.00 -12.94
C GLY A 114 -3.35 0.34 -12.28
N THR A 115 -2.45 0.86 -11.45
CA THR A 115 -2.57 2.18 -10.82
C THR A 115 -2.49 3.30 -11.85
N ALA A 116 -1.53 3.22 -12.79
CA ALA A 116 -1.43 4.19 -13.88
C ALA A 116 -2.72 4.25 -14.72
N ASN A 117 -3.31 3.09 -15.04
CA ASN A 117 -4.57 2.99 -15.75
C ASN A 117 -5.75 3.56 -14.93
N LEU A 118 -5.82 3.24 -13.64
CA LEU A 118 -6.83 3.79 -12.74
C LEU A 118 -6.77 5.32 -12.78
N LEU A 119 -5.60 5.91 -12.56
CA LEU A 119 -5.39 7.35 -12.48
C LEU A 119 -5.62 8.05 -13.83
N ARG A 120 -5.19 7.43 -14.93
CA ARG A 120 -5.23 8.06 -16.27
C ARG A 120 -6.54 7.89 -17.00
N LEU A 121 -7.21 6.73 -16.86
CA LEU A 121 -8.35 6.34 -17.70
C LEU A 121 -9.64 6.15 -16.92
N THR A 122 -9.56 5.68 -15.67
CA THR A 122 -10.76 5.34 -14.91
C THR A 122 -11.25 6.51 -14.07
N LEU A 123 -10.39 7.16 -13.29
CA LEU A 123 -10.77 8.29 -12.44
C LEU A 123 -11.31 9.50 -13.19
N PRO A 124 -10.86 9.84 -14.42
CA PRO A 124 -11.49 10.89 -15.20
C PRO A 124 -12.98 10.67 -15.49
N LYS A 125 -13.46 9.40 -15.49
CA LYS A 125 -14.89 9.10 -15.61
C LYS A 125 -15.70 9.52 -14.38
N PHE A 126 -15.02 9.70 -13.24
CA PHE A 126 -15.56 10.24 -11.98
C PHE A 126 -15.26 11.74 -11.81
N GLY A 127 -14.69 12.39 -12.83
CA GLY A 127 -14.33 13.80 -12.79
C GLY A 127 -13.02 14.10 -12.05
N ILE A 128 -12.25 13.09 -11.67
CA ILE A 128 -10.97 13.25 -10.95
C ILE A 128 -9.82 13.17 -11.95
N ASN A 129 -8.99 14.22 -12.01
CA ASN A 129 -7.88 14.31 -12.94
C ASN A 129 -6.53 14.12 -12.26
N THR A 130 -5.53 13.64 -13.02
CA THR A 130 -4.18 13.38 -12.49
C THR A 130 -3.12 14.03 -13.34
N THR A 131 -2.14 14.69 -12.71
CA THR A 131 -0.88 15.11 -13.32
C THR A 131 0.23 14.17 -12.88
N PHE A 132 0.95 13.60 -13.85
CA PHE A 132 2.06 12.66 -13.58
C PHE A 132 3.40 13.40 -13.59
N VAL A 133 4.25 13.07 -12.61
CA VAL A 133 5.59 13.65 -12.40
C VAL A 133 6.61 12.53 -12.27
N LYS A 134 7.82 12.70 -12.79
CA LYS A 134 8.90 11.72 -12.60
C LYS A 134 9.29 11.62 -11.13
N PRO A 135 9.59 10.41 -10.58
CA PRO A 135 9.81 10.21 -9.14
C PRO A 135 10.94 11.08 -8.56
N ARG A 136 11.95 11.42 -9.36
CA ARG A 136 13.10 12.24 -8.95
C ARG A 136 12.92 13.75 -9.18
N ASP A 137 11.84 14.16 -9.82
CA ASP A 137 11.57 15.58 -10.16
C ASP A 137 10.77 16.25 -9.03
N THR A 138 11.44 16.56 -7.91
CA THR A 138 10.80 17.20 -6.74
C THR A 138 10.21 18.58 -7.09
N GLU A 139 10.88 19.37 -7.94
CA GLU A 139 10.31 20.64 -8.44
C GLU A 139 9.04 20.41 -9.28
N GLY A 140 9.02 19.34 -10.07
CA GLY A 140 7.86 18.94 -10.86
C GLY A 140 6.66 18.64 -10.00
N PHE A 141 6.83 17.96 -8.84
CA PHE A 141 5.75 17.75 -7.87
C PHE A 141 5.18 19.07 -7.38
N GLN A 142 6.03 20.01 -6.99
CA GLN A 142 5.60 21.34 -6.55
C GLN A 142 4.83 22.10 -7.62
N LYS A 143 5.34 22.12 -8.85
CA LYS A 143 4.74 22.84 -10.00
C LYS A 143 3.41 22.22 -10.46
N ALA A 144 3.22 20.91 -10.23
CA ALA A 144 2.01 20.18 -10.63
C ALA A 144 0.82 20.40 -9.68
N ILE A 145 1.05 20.92 -8.47
CA ILE A 145 -0.01 21.19 -7.49
C ILE A 145 -0.89 22.34 -7.98
N LYS A 146 -2.20 22.12 -7.93
CA LYS A 146 -3.26 23.08 -8.27
C LYS A 146 -4.10 23.38 -7.04
N GLU A 147 -4.96 24.37 -7.11
CA GLU A 147 -5.88 24.73 -6.02
C GLU A 147 -6.74 23.54 -5.59
N ASN A 148 -7.27 22.78 -6.56
CA ASN A 148 -8.09 21.59 -6.36
C ASN A 148 -7.31 20.29 -6.17
N THR A 149 -6.00 20.34 -5.94
CA THR A 149 -5.21 19.13 -5.64
C THR A 149 -5.52 18.64 -4.22
N LYS A 150 -5.83 17.36 -4.09
CA LYS A 150 -6.21 16.71 -2.82
C LYS A 150 -5.10 15.86 -2.20
N CYS A 151 -4.21 15.31 -3.01
CA CYS A 151 -3.08 14.52 -2.49
C CYS A 151 -1.94 14.43 -3.51
N ILE A 152 -0.77 14.07 -3.02
CA ILE A 152 0.29 13.49 -3.84
C ILE A 152 0.27 11.97 -3.63
N PHE A 153 0.31 11.20 -4.73
CA PHE A 153 0.34 9.74 -4.72
C PHE A 153 1.63 9.21 -5.35
N GLY A 154 2.24 8.18 -4.77
CA GLY A 154 3.38 7.52 -5.39
C GLY A 154 3.67 6.13 -4.84
N GLU A 155 4.51 5.40 -5.56
CA GLU A 155 5.18 4.21 -5.05
C GLU A 155 6.57 4.62 -4.56
N LEU A 156 6.98 4.08 -3.41
CA LEU A 156 8.30 4.40 -2.87
C LEU A 156 9.42 3.91 -3.81
N LEU A 157 9.25 2.74 -4.40
CA LEU A 157 10.12 2.17 -5.42
C LEU A 157 9.29 1.85 -6.65
N GLY A 158 9.53 2.59 -7.73
CA GLY A 158 8.73 2.51 -8.94
C GLY A 158 8.81 1.17 -9.67
N ASN A 159 7.71 0.74 -10.22
CA ASN A 159 7.57 -0.49 -11.00
C ASN A 159 7.44 -0.18 -12.50
N PRO A 160 8.27 -0.72 -13.38
CA PRO A 160 9.36 -1.69 -13.16
C PRO A 160 10.77 -1.08 -13.01
N GLY A 161 10.91 0.24 -13.11
CA GLY A 161 12.20 0.91 -13.26
C GLY A 161 13.09 0.92 -12.01
N ASN A 162 12.56 0.57 -10.84
CA ASN A 162 13.26 0.65 -9.54
C ASN A 162 13.76 2.06 -9.18
N GLU A 163 13.13 3.12 -9.70
CA GLU A 163 13.41 4.49 -9.31
C GLU A 163 12.80 4.82 -7.95
N LEU A 164 13.58 5.41 -7.05
CA LEU A 164 13.08 5.84 -5.75
C LEU A 164 12.49 7.25 -5.82
N MET A 165 11.35 7.42 -5.14
CA MET A 165 10.83 8.76 -4.81
C MET A 165 11.60 9.32 -3.61
N ASN A 166 12.05 10.57 -3.70
CA ASN A 166 12.61 11.28 -2.53
C ASN A 166 11.47 11.69 -1.59
N MET A 167 10.97 10.69 -0.86
CA MET A 167 9.76 10.79 -0.05
C MET A 167 9.82 11.94 0.98
N PRO A 168 10.93 12.20 1.72
CA PRO A 168 10.98 13.32 2.65
C PRO A 168 10.74 14.67 2.00
N GLU A 169 11.35 14.94 0.84
CA GLU A 169 11.16 16.21 0.12
C GLU A 169 9.74 16.33 -0.46
N VAL A 170 9.21 15.24 -1.02
CA VAL A 170 7.84 15.22 -1.56
C VAL A 170 6.80 15.38 -0.45
N ALA A 171 7.06 14.82 0.75
CA ALA A 171 6.21 15.03 1.92
C ALA A 171 6.17 16.49 2.35
N GLU A 172 7.33 17.16 2.41
CA GLU A 172 7.41 18.58 2.71
C GLU A 172 6.63 19.43 1.71
N ILE A 173 6.76 19.13 0.41
CA ILE A 173 6.01 19.80 -0.67
C ILE A 173 4.50 19.60 -0.48
N ALA A 174 4.04 18.37 -0.18
CA ALA A 174 2.65 18.08 0.06
C ALA A 174 2.11 18.84 1.28
N HIS A 175 2.82 18.81 2.40
CA HIS A 175 2.42 19.47 3.63
C HIS A 175 2.41 21.00 3.51
N ASN A 176 3.36 21.60 2.80
CA ASN A 176 3.37 23.04 2.51
C ASN A 176 2.17 23.46 1.65
N ALA A 177 1.64 22.58 0.82
CA ALA A 177 0.41 22.79 0.07
C ALA A 177 -0.87 22.42 0.85
N GLY A 178 -0.74 21.94 2.08
CA GLY A 178 -1.86 21.53 2.94
C GLY A 178 -2.59 20.27 2.43
N ILE A 179 -1.87 19.35 1.79
CA ILE A 179 -2.40 18.08 1.27
C ILE A 179 -1.59 16.90 1.79
N PRO A 180 -2.18 15.69 1.94
CA PRO A 180 -1.46 14.50 2.39
C PRO A 180 -0.60 13.88 1.28
N LEU A 181 0.46 13.17 1.72
CA LEU A 181 1.22 12.25 0.90
C LEU A 181 0.73 10.81 1.11
N MET A 182 0.28 10.18 0.02
CA MET A 182 -0.08 8.76 -0.04
C MET A 182 1.03 7.95 -0.69
N ILE A 183 1.49 6.89 -0.02
CA ILE A 183 2.55 6.01 -0.53
C ILE A 183 2.07 4.57 -0.61
N ASP A 184 2.13 3.98 -1.80
CA ASP A 184 2.10 2.54 -1.95
C ASP A 184 3.50 1.98 -1.64
N SER A 185 3.59 1.25 -0.54
CA SER A 185 4.83 0.65 -0.03
C SER A 185 4.83 -0.88 -0.14
N THR A 186 4.10 -1.40 -1.13
CA THR A 186 3.92 -2.84 -1.34
C THR A 186 5.24 -3.61 -1.43
N TYR A 187 6.25 -3.05 -2.12
CA TYR A 187 7.53 -3.72 -2.34
C TYR A 187 8.45 -3.72 -1.12
N GLN A 188 8.40 -2.65 -0.33
CA GLN A 188 9.25 -2.49 0.84
C GLN A 188 8.68 -3.23 2.05
N THR A 189 7.37 -3.32 2.14
CA THR A 189 6.68 -3.78 3.35
C THR A 189 7.10 -2.95 4.58
N PRO A 190 6.39 -2.99 5.69
CA PRO A 190 6.81 -2.25 6.89
C PRO A 190 8.14 -2.76 7.48
N TYR A 191 8.67 -3.88 6.97
CA TYR A 191 9.95 -4.41 7.42
C TYR A 191 11.14 -3.60 6.88
N LEU A 192 11.18 -3.28 5.59
CA LEU A 192 12.28 -2.53 4.97
C LEU A 192 12.14 -1.03 5.15
N CYS A 193 10.91 -0.50 5.09
CA CYS A 193 10.63 0.91 5.24
C CYS A 193 9.25 1.13 5.85
N ARG A 194 9.17 2.08 6.78
CA ARG A 194 7.90 2.63 7.28
C ARG A 194 7.77 4.04 6.73
N PRO A 195 6.94 4.30 5.73
CA PRO A 195 6.84 5.61 5.09
C PRO A 195 6.44 6.74 6.05
N PHE A 196 5.75 6.44 7.15
CA PHE A 196 5.42 7.43 8.19
C PHE A 196 6.65 8.04 8.87
N ASP A 197 7.76 7.32 8.92
CA ASP A 197 9.02 7.83 9.47
C ASP A 197 9.66 8.88 8.54
N PHE A 198 9.16 8.99 7.30
CA PHE A 198 9.64 9.89 6.24
C PHE A 198 8.57 10.88 5.75
N GLY A 199 7.48 11.04 6.48
CA GLY A 199 6.49 12.09 6.23
C GLY A 199 5.28 11.66 5.40
N ALA A 200 5.10 10.38 5.06
CA ALA A 200 3.83 9.93 4.50
C ALA A 200 2.69 10.06 5.54
N ASP A 201 1.47 10.27 5.06
CA ASP A 201 0.27 10.41 5.88
C ASP A 201 -0.64 9.19 5.75
N ILE A 202 -0.66 8.59 4.57
CA ILE A 202 -1.43 7.39 4.25
C ILE A 202 -0.50 6.40 3.54
N VAL A 203 -0.48 5.16 4.03
CA VAL A 203 0.30 4.07 3.44
C VAL A 203 -0.64 2.99 2.91
N ILE A 204 -0.35 2.51 1.72
CA ILE A 204 -1.14 1.48 1.05
C ILE A 204 -0.25 0.28 0.77
N HIS A 205 -0.82 -0.92 0.91
CA HIS A 205 -0.16 -2.16 0.49
C HIS A 205 -1.11 -3.07 -0.28
N SER A 206 -0.63 -3.64 -1.36
CA SER A 206 -1.16 -4.91 -1.84
C SER A 206 -0.61 -6.03 -0.95
N LEU A 207 -1.41 -6.45 0.04
CA LEU A 207 -1.05 -7.57 0.92
C LEU A 207 -0.86 -8.89 0.19
N THR A 208 -1.39 -8.98 -1.04
CA THR A 208 -1.23 -10.09 -1.99
C THR A 208 0.24 -10.47 -2.24
N LYS A 209 1.16 -9.48 -2.11
CA LYS A 209 2.57 -9.57 -2.50
C LYS A 209 3.42 -10.10 -1.34
N TRP A 210 4.51 -9.44 -1.00
CA TRP A 210 5.45 -9.90 0.03
C TRP A 210 4.82 -10.15 1.40
N MET A 211 3.78 -9.40 1.79
CA MET A 211 3.19 -9.60 3.11
C MET A 211 2.50 -10.97 3.24
N ALA A 212 1.69 -11.40 2.27
CA ALA A 212 1.20 -12.79 2.20
C ALA A 212 2.31 -13.76 1.78
N GLY A 213 3.10 -13.41 0.77
CA GLY A 213 4.34 -14.06 0.37
C GLY A 213 4.23 -15.40 -0.36
N HIS A 214 3.03 -15.95 -0.59
CA HIS A 214 2.85 -17.32 -1.08
C HIS A 214 2.02 -17.42 -2.37
N GLY A 215 1.59 -16.28 -2.95
CA GLY A 215 0.76 -16.27 -4.16
C GLY A 215 -0.62 -16.91 -3.98
N SER A 216 -1.11 -17.05 -2.74
CA SER A 216 -2.33 -17.82 -2.40
C SER A 216 -3.53 -16.97 -2.08
N SER A 217 -3.36 -15.69 -1.72
CA SER A 217 -4.44 -14.84 -1.23
C SER A 217 -4.35 -13.43 -1.78
N MET A 218 -5.47 -12.90 -2.22
CA MET A 218 -5.60 -11.50 -2.60
C MET A 218 -6.09 -10.68 -1.42
N ALA A 219 -5.43 -9.55 -1.17
CA ALA A 219 -5.83 -8.57 -0.17
C ALA A 219 -5.16 -7.22 -0.42
N GLY A 220 -5.74 -6.15 0.11
CA GLY A 220 -5.14 -4.82 0.19
C GLY A 220 -5.36 -4.24 1.57
N ILE A 221 -4.65 -3.15 1.88
CA ILE A 221 -4.83 -2.42 3.12
C ILE A 221 -4.44 -0.95 2.94
N ILE A 222 -5.14 -0.10 3.65
CA ILE A 222 -4.81 1.32 3.82
C ILE A 222 -4.48 1.51 5.29
N VAL A 223 -3.40 2.21 5.60
CA VAL A 223 -2.99 2.57 6.96
C VAL A 223 -2.92 4.07 7.07
N GLU A 224 -3.54 4.63 8.12
CA GLU A 224 -3.50 6.05 8.43
C GLU A 224 -2.42 6.34 9.48
N GLY A 225 -1.60 7.38 9.23
CA GLY A 225 -0.53 7.80 10.13
C GLY A 225 -1.01 8.59 11.34
N GLY A 226 -2.17 9.25 11.23
CA GLY A 226 -2.82 10.01 12.28
C GLY A 226 -2.18 11.35 12.63
N LYS A 227 -1.22 11.82 11.85
CA LYS A 227 -0.52 13.10 12.09
C LYS A 227 -1.02 14.24 11.19
N PHE A 228 -1.66 13.93 10.07
CA PHE A 228 -2.17 14.96 9.16
C PHE A 228 -3.36 15.66 9.77
N ASN A 229 -3.31 17.00 9.81
CA ASN A 229 -4.42 17.81 10.32
C ASN A 229 -5.43 18.08 9.21
N TRP A 230 -6.51 17.31 9.15
CA TRP A 230 -7.58 17.47 8.18
C TRP A 230 -8.29 18.83 8.25
N MET A 231 -8.26 19.48 9.41
CA MET A 231 -8.94 20.75 9.68
C MET A 231 -8.06 21.99 9.43
N GLN A 232 -6.83 21.81 8.91
CA GLN A 232 -5.91 22.94 8.68
C GLN A 232 -6.32 23.88 7.54
N ASN A 233 -7.21 23.41 6.66
CA ASN A 233 -7.73 24.17 5.51
C ASN A 233 -9.07 23.58 5.02
N ASP A 234 -9.71 24.24 4.06
CA ASP A 234 -11.02 23.85 3.51
C ASP A 234 -10.93 22.82 2.37
N LYS A 235 -9.80 22.16 2.18
CA LYS A 235 -9.59 21.22 1.05
C LYS A 235 -10.36 19.90 1.20
N PHE A 236 -10.74 19.53 2.42
CA PHE A 236 -11.33 18.21 2.73
C PHE A 236 -12.73 18.31 3.33
N PRO A 237 -13.70 18.95 2.63
CA PRO A 237 -15.04 19.15 3.17
C PRO A 237 -15.74 17.83 3.51
N SER A 238 -15.45 16.77 2.78
CA SER A 238 -16.00 15.43 3.03
C SER A 238 -15.57 14.81 4.37
N LEU A 239 -14.50 15.31 4.99
CA LEU A 239 -14.01 14.89 6.31
C LEU A 239 -14.38 15.90 7.41
N THR A 240 -14.43 17.20 7.06
CA THR A 240 -14.48 18.30 8.04
C THR A 240 -15.86 18.95 8.19
N LYS A 241 -16.77 18.71 7.22
CA LYS A 241 -18.16 19.18 7.31
C LYS A 241 -19.09 18.10 7.83
N GLU A 242 -20.28 18.53 8.23
CA GLU A 242 -21.37 17.64 8.63
C GLU A 242 -21.71 16.66 7.51
N TYR A 243 -21.75 15.37 7.85
CA TYR A 243 -22.11 14.31 6.92
C TYR A 243 -23.55 13.86 7.18
N GLU A 244 -24.43 14.10 6.21
CA GLU A 244 -25.86 13.82 6.30
C GLU A 244 -26.15 12.34 6.60
N GLY A 245 -25.37 11.43 6.05
CA GLY A 245 -25.52 9.98 6.22
C GLY A 245 -25.30 9.46 7.66
N TYR A 246 -24.77 10.30 8.56
CA TYR A 246 -24.58 10.03 10.00
C TYR A 246 -25.04 11.21 10.85
N HIS A 247 -26.24 11.72 10.61
CA HIS A 247 -26.91 12.73 11.44
C HIS A 247 -26.13 14.01 11.66
N GLY A 248 -25.32 14.43 10.69
CA GLY A 248 -24.51 15.66 10.78
C GLY A 248 -23.16 15.48 11.46
N LEU A 249 -22.67 14.25 11.63
CA LEU A 249 -21.34 13.99 12.20
C LEU A 249 -20.23 14.55 11.28
N SER A 250 -19.23 15.21 11.85
CA SER A 250 -17.97 15.57 11.21
C SER A 250 -16.90 14.52 11.57
N PHE A 251 -16.39 13.80 10.56
CA PHE A 251 -15.41 12.73 10.82
C PHE A 251 -14.11 13.27 11.45
N ALA A 252 -13.65 14.45 11.03
CA ALA A 252 -12.42 15.03 11.54
C ALA A 252 -12.56 15.48 13.00
N GLU A 253 -13.71 16.02 13.38
CA GLU A 253 -13.98 16.47 14.76
C GLU A 253 -14.16 15.27 15.69
N GLU A 254 -14.95 14.27 15.28
CA GLU A 254 -15.31 13.14 16.13
C GLU A 254 -14.16 12.14 16.28
N PHE A 255 -13.44 11.84 15.19
CA PHE A 255 -12.47 10.74 15.17
C PHE A 255 -11.00 11.20 15.13
N GLY A 256 -10.74 12.49 14.93
CA GLY A 256 -9.38 13.06 14.99
C GLY A 256 -8.33 12.25 14.19
N PRO A 257 -7.35 11.60 14.87
CA PRO A 257 -6.24 10.90 14.22
C PRO A 257 -6.62 9.68 13.36
N VAL A 258 -7.89 9.25 13.41
CA VAL A 258 -8.40 8.10 12.63
C VAL A 258 -9.57 8.50 11.72
N ALA A 259 -9.75 9.80 11.50
CA ALA A 259 -10.88 10.35 10.73
C ALA A 259 -10.96 9.81 9.31
N PHE A 260 -9.83 9.71 8.62
CA PHE A 260 -9.76 9.17 7.26
C PHE A 260 -10.17 7.70 7.22
N THR A 261 -9.63 6.88 8.11
CA THR A 261 -9.96 5.45 8.17
C THR A 261 -11.42 5.23 8.55
N MET A 262 -11.96 6.05 9.47
CA MET A 262 -13.37 5.97 9.87
C MET A 262 -14.30 6.34 8.71
N LYS A 263 -14.00 7.41 7.96
CA LYS A 263 -14.77 7.77 6.76
C LYS A 263 -14.66 6.67 5.69
N ALA A 264 -13.45 6.20 5.41
CA ALA A 264 -13.24 5.12 4.44
C ALA A 264 -14.07 3.86 4.78
N ARG A 265 -14.23 3.55 6.07
CA ARG A 265 -15.05 2.43 6.55
C ARG A 265 -16.54 2.73 6.52
N ALA A 266 -16.95 3.84 7.08
CA ALA A 266 -18.34 4.19 7.29
C ALA A 266 -19.09 4.51 5.98
N GLU A 267 -18.38 5.08 5.00
CA GLU A 267 -18.92 5.39 3.67
C GLU A 267 -18.37 4.43 2.61
N GLY A 268 -17.08 4.49 2.31
CA GLY A 268 -16.52 3.79 1.16
C GLY A 268 -16.61 2.27 1.24
N MET A 269 -16.25 1.65 2.37
CA MET A 269 -16.39 0.20 2.55
C MET A 269 -17.85 -0.23 2.56
N ARG A 270 -18.73 0.57 3.19
CA ARG A 270 -20.17 0.31 3.21
C ARG A 270 -20.77 0.32 1.81
N ASP A 271 -20.44 1.33 1.00
CA ASP A 271 -21.15 1.64 -0.24
C ASP A 271 -20.50 0.97 -1.48
N PHE A 272 -19.17 0.96 -1.58
CA PHE A 272 -18.44 0.30 -2.67
C PHE A 272 -18.21 -1.20 -2.42
N GLY A 273 -18.18 -1.61 -1.15
CA GLY A 273 -18.14 -3.01 -0.75
C GLY A 273 -16.83 -3.78 -1.00
N PRO A 274 -15.64 -3.19 -1.05
CA PRO A 274 -14.39 -3.91 -1.35
C PRO A 274 -13.87 -4.72 -0.15
N CYS A 275 -14.74 -5.40 0.57
CA CYS A 275 -14.44 -6.11 1.80
C CYS A 275 -13.49 -7.30 1.58
N LEU A 276 -12.62 -7.53 2.56
CA LEU A 276 -11.73 -8.68 2.61
C LEU A 276 -12.44 -9.88 3.25
N SER A 277 -12.28 -11.06 2.66
CA SER A 277 -12.76 -12.30 3.29
C SER A 277 -11.94 -12.63 4.54
N PRO A 278 -12.56 -13.11 5.64
CA PRO A 278 -11.83 -13.49 6.85
C PRO A 278 -10.84 -14.63 6.61
N GLN A 279 -11.12 -15.54 5.67
CA GLN A 279 -10.17 -16.58 5.26
C GLN A 279 -8.90 -16.00 4.63
N ASN A 280 -9.05 -15.02 3.72
CA ASN A 280 -7.87 -14.36 3.12
C ASN A 280 -7.10 -13.54 4.16
N ALA A 281 -7.79 -12.86 5.08
CA ALA A 281 -7.15 -12.15 6.19
C ALA A 281 -6.29 -13.10 7.04
N TRP A 282 -6.83 -14.27 7.37
CA TRP A 282 -6.11 -15.30 8.12
C TRP A 282 -4.87 -15.81 7.37
N ASN A 283 -5.00 -16.12 6.08
CA ASN A 283 -3.87 -16.54 5.23
C ASN A 283 -2.77 -15.46 5.15
N VAL A 284 -3.14 -14.18 5.02
CA VAL A 284 -2.19 -13.07 5.01
C VAL A 284 -1.45 -12.97 6.34
N MET A 285 -2.14 -13.14 7.47
CA MET A 285 -1.51 -13.13 8.80
C MET A 285 -0.44 -14.22 8.93
N GLN A 286 -0.68 -15.43 8.39
CA GLN A 286 0.36 -16.49 8.36
C GLN A 286 1.62 -16.04 7.59
N GLY A 287 1.46 -15.30 6.51
CA GLY A 287 2.58 -14.71 5.78
C GLY A 287 3.31 -13.63 6.59
N ILE A 288 2.57 -12.78 7.29
CA ILE A 288 3.14 -11.68 8.10
C ILE A 288 4.00 -12.24 9.24
N GLU A 289 3.62 -13.36 9.85
CA GLU A 289 4.37 -13.99 10.96
C GLU A 289 5.83 -14.34 10.60
N THR A 290 6.12 -14.54 9.31
CA THR A 290 7.48 -14.87 8.81
C THR A 290 8.06 -13.77 7.91
N LEU A 291 7.45 -12.58 7.92
CA LEU A 291 7.79 -11.52 6.96
C LEU A 291 9.26 -11.07 7.06
N SER A 292 9.77 -10.82 8.27
CA SER A 292 11.14 -10.36 8.47
C SER A 292 12.16 -11.34 7.89
N VAL A 293 12.03 -12.62 8.22
CA VAL A 293 12.92 -13.71 7.75
C VAL A 293 12.89 -13.81 6.23
N ARG A 294 11.72 -13.71 5.62
CA ARG A 294 11.59 -13.75 4.15
C ARG A 294 12.19 -12.53 3.50
N MET A 295 11.92 -11.32 4.02
CA MET A 295 12.44 -10.08 3.46
C MET A 295 13.96 -10.00 3.52
N GLU A 296 14.59 -10.42 4.63
CA GLU A 296 16.06 -10.53 4.74
C GLU A 296 16.61 -11.45 3.67
N LYS A 297 16.01 -12.63 3.51
CA LYS A 297 16.46 -13.60 2.51
C LYS A 297 16.25 -13.12 1.09
N HIS A 298 15.11 -12.48 0.80
CA HIS A 298 14.84 -11.89 -0.51
C HIS A 298 15.89 -10.82 -0.86
N CYS A 299 16.17 -9.87 0.03
CA CYS A 299 17.16 -8.82 -0.20
C CYS A 299 18.56 -9.40 -0.41
N LEU A 300 18.99 -10.34 0.46
CA LEU A 300 20.29 -11.01 0.33
C LEU A 300 20.44 -11.74 -1.01
N ASN A 301 19.39 -12.43 -1.45
CA ASN A 301 19.40 -13.13 -2.75
C ASN A 301 19.43 -12.13 -3.91
N ALA A 302 18.67 -11.04 -3.83
CA ALA A 302 18.66 -9.99 -4.85
C ALA A 302 20.05 -9.34 -5.00
N GLU A 303 20.71 -8.98 -3.90
CA GLU A 303 22.05 -8.40 -3.94
C GLU A 303 23.09 -9.34 -4.56
N LYS A 304 23.00 -10.65 -4.29
CA LYS A 304 23.86 -11.65 -4.93
C LYS A 304 23.59 -11.75 -6.43
N MET A 305 22.30 -11.73 -6.80
CA MET A 305 21.89 -11.79 -8.22
C MET A 305 22.31 -10.52 -8.97
N VAL A 306 22.16 -9.34 -8.37
CA VAL A 306 22.64 -8.06 -8.95
C VAL A 306 24.13 -8.12 -9.23
N LYS A 307 24.94 -8.59 -8.28
CA LYS A 307 26.39 -8.76 -8.49
C LYS A 307 26.72 -9.74 -9.63
N TYR A 308 25.99 -10.83 -9.72
CA TYR A 308 26.16 -11.80 -10.80
C TYR A 308 25.80 -11.21 -12.16
N LEU A 309 24.65 -10.52 -12.25
CA LEU A 309 24.17 -9.92 -13.49
C LEU A 309 25.09 -8.79 -13.98
N LEU A 310 25.60 -7.95 -13.10
CA LEU A 310 26.57 -6.88 -13.43
C LEU A 310 27.88 -7.42 -13.99
N ALA A 311 28.26 -8.63 -13.62
CA ALA A 311 29.49 -9.28 -14.10
C ALA A 311 29.28 -10.17 -15.34
N HIS A 312 28.04 -10.37 -15.78
CA HIS A 312 27.71 -11.31 -16.86
C HIS A 312 27.79 -10.64 -18.22
N GLU A 313 28.59 -11.19 -19.14
CA GLU A 313 28.89 -10.64 -20.47
C GLU A 313 27.65 -10.40 -21.36
N SER A 314 26.60 -11.21 -21.22
CA SER A 314 25.36 -11.09 -21.97
C SER A 314 24.38 -10.07 -21.39
N VAL A 315 24.68 -9.44 -20.24
CA VAL A 315 23.82 -8.43 -19.60
C VAL A 315 24.27 -7.03 -19.99
N ALA A 316 23.36 -6.25 -20.55
CA ALA A 316 23.63 -4.91 -21.01
C ALA A 316 23.51 -3.85 -19.90
N TRP A 317 22.55 -4.04 -18.98
CA TRP A 317 22.29 -3.14 -17.85
C TRP A 317 21.52 -3.86 -16.75
N VAL A 318 21.63 -3.35 -15.53
CA VAL A 318 20.87 -3.81 -14.36
C VAL A 318 20.32 -2.59 -13.62
N SER A 319 19.02 -2.58 -13.32
CA SER A 319 18.40 -1.59 -12.46
C SER A 319 17.98 -2.22 -11.15
N HIS A 320 18.69 -1.89 -10.09
CA HIS A 320 18.38 -2.22 -8.70
C HIS A 320 19.12 -1.26 -7.75
N PRO A 321 18.49 -0.74 -6.69
CA PRO A 321 19.10 0.27 -5.82
C PRO A 321 20.32 -0.20 -5.00
N SER A 322 20.71 -1.48 -5.09
CA SER A 322 21.97 -1.99 -4.56
C SER A 322 23.13 -1.94 -5.55
N ALA A 323 22.88 -1.67 -6.83
CA ALA A 323 23.92 -1.49 -7.82
C ALA A 323 24.67 -0.16 -7.55
N PRO A 324 26.01 -0.15 -7.51
CA PRO A 324 26.75 1.07 -7.14
C PRO A 324 26.58 2.26 -8.08
N ASP A 325 26.24 1.99 -9.34
CA ASP A 325 25.96 2.96 -10.39
C ASP A 325 24.48 3.38 -10.49
N HIS A 326 23.62 2.81 -9.65
CA HIS A 326 22.21 3.19 -9.65
C HIS A 326 22.03 4.63 -9.15
N PRO A 327 21.29 5.49 -9.86
CA PRO A 327 21.16 6.90 -9.49
C PRO A 327 20.68 7.13 -8.05
N ASP A 328 19.85 6.22 -7.52
CA ASP A 328 19.27 6.34 -6.17
C ASP A 328 20.04 5.53 -5.11
N TYR A 329 21.26 5.06 -5.41
CA TYR A 329 22.04 4.22 -4.49
C TYR A 329 22.21 4.84 -3.09
N GLU A 330 22.57 6.14 -3.02
CA GLU A 330 22.76 6.81 -1.73
C GLU A 330 21.41 7.11 -1.03
N LEU A 331 20.38 7.48 -1.76
CA LEU A 331 19.04 7.65 -1.21
C LEU A 331 18.52 6.32 -0.64
N ALA A 332 18.72 5.21 -1.36
CA ALA A 332 18.33 3.88 -0.92
C ALA A 332 19.03 3.44 0.37
N LYS A 333 20.31 3.79 0.55
CA LYS A 333 21.00 3.52 1.81
C LYS A 333 20.34 4.23 3.00
N LYS A 334 19.85 5.44 2.79
CA LYS A 334 19.24 6.27 3.82
C LYS A 334 17.84 5.77 4.20
N ILE A 335 16.98 5.49 3.21
CA ILE A 335 15.58 5.17 3.46
C ILE A 335 15.27 3.68 3.50
N LEU A 336 16.17 2.83 2.99
CA LEU A 336 16.05 1.37 2.97
C LEU A 336 17.28 0.70 3.62
N PRO A 337 17.63 1.01 4.88
CA PRO A 337 18.87 0.54 5.49
C PRO A 337 18.91 -0.98 5.72
N LYS A 338 17.77 -1.63 5.86
CA LYS A 338 17.65 -3.10 6.10
C LYS A 338 17.74 -3.95 4.82
N GLY A 339 17.66 -3.32 3.63
CA GLY A 339 17.71 -4.00 2.34
C GLY A 339 16.93 -3.22 1.29
N ARG A 340 17.31 -3.34 0.02
CA ARG A 340 16.82 -2.48 -1.07
C ARG A 340 15.75 -3.13 -1.93
N GLY A 341 15.06 -4.16 -1.37
CA GLY A 341 14.03 -4.91 -2.06
C GLY A 341 14.59 -6.11 -2.82
N SER A 342 13.70 -6.78 -3.56
CA SER A 342 14.04 -8.03 -4.26
C SER A 342 13.55 -8.08 -5.70
N MET A 343 13.10 -6.96 -6.23
CA MET A 343 12.77 -6.85 -7.64
C MET A 343 13.99 -6.32 -8.41
N ILE A 344 14.40 -7.04 -9.47
CA ILE A 344 15.54 -6.68 -10.31
C ILE A 344 15.01 -6.52 -11.73
N ALA A 345 15.29 -5.38 -12.35
CA ALA A 345 15.13 -5.21 -13.80
C ALA A 345 16.51 -5.26 -14.46
N PHE A 346 16.61 -5.94 -15.61
CA PHE A 346 17.85 -6.01 -16.36
C PHE A 346 17.59 -6.20 -17.86
N GLY A 347 18.53 -5.76 -18.69
CA GLY A 347 18.52 -5.92 -20.12
C GLY A 347 19.58 -6.91 -20.58
N ILE A 348 19.26 -7.67 -21.62
CA ILE A 348 20.16 -8.66 -22.23
C ILE A 348 20.65 -8.10 -23.59
N ASN A 349 21.92 -8.32 -23.90
CA ASN A 349 22.46 -8.01 -25.22
C ASN A 349 21.67 -8.76 -26.32
N GLY A 350 21.27 -8.07 -27.39
CA GLY A 350 20.40 -8.62 -28.43
C GLY A 350 18.93 -8.20 -28.31
N GLY A 351 18.60 -7.33 -27.33
CA GLY A 351 17.31 -6.63 -27.24
C GLY A 351 16.12 -7.54 -26.98
N LYS A 352 14.96 -7.20 -27.57
CA LYS A 352 13.68 -7.88 -27.34
C LYS A 352 13.72 -9.36 -27.62
N GLU A 353 14.31 -9.78 -28.78
CA GLU A 353 14.38 -11.19 -29.21
C GLU A 353 15.20 -12.03 -28.24
N ALA A 354 16.32 -11.49 -27.73
CA ALA A 354 17.13 -12.18 -26.72
C ALA A 354 16.37 -12.30 -25.37
N GLY A 355 15.61 -11.28 -24.99
CA GLY A 355 14.73 -11.31 -23.81
C GLY A 355 13.64 -12.38 -23.92
N GLU A 356 12.98 -12.48 -25.08
CA GLU A 356 11.98 -13.53 -25.36
C GLU A 356 12.60 -14.93 -25.34
N ALA A 357 13.78 -15.09 -25.96
CA ALA A 357 14.50 -16.37 -25.95
C ALA A 357 14.89 -16.77 -24.51
N PHE A 358 15.36 -15.81 -23.67
CA PHE A 358 15.67 -16.08 -22.27
C PHE A 358 14.43 -16.57 -21.52
N ILE A 359 13.31 -15.85 -21.59
CA ILE A 359 12.06 -16.21 -20.89
C ILE A 359 11.55 -17.59 -21.32
N ASN A 360 11.60 -17.89 -22.61
CA ASN A 360 11.11 -19.17 -23.15
C ASN A 360 11.97 -20.38 -22.75
N ASN A 361 13.22 -20.15 -22.31
CA ASN A 361 14.14 -21.21 -21.90
C ASN A 361 14.38 -21.29 -20.38
N VAL A 362 13.79 -20.40 -19.58
CA VAL A 362 13.89 -20.46 -18.11
C VAL A 362 13.17 -21.70 -17.59
N GLN A 363 13.84 -22.48 -16.72
CA GLN A 363 13.27 -23.70 -16.13
C GLN A 363 12.90 -23.57 -14.67
N LEU A 364 13.73 -22.93 -13.84
CA LEU A 364 13.50 -22.81 -12.41
C LEU A 364 12.57 -21.63 -12.06
N ALA A 365 12.77 -20.47 -12.68
CA ALA A 365 11.95 -19.31 -12.44
C ALA A 365 10.61 -19.42 -13.17
N SER A 366 9.53 -19.06 -12.50
CA SER A 366 8.18 -19.14 -13.09
C SER A 366 7.87 -17.90 -13.92
N HIS A 367 7.52 -18.08 -15.18
CA HIS A 367 7.06 -17.01 -16.05
C HIS A 367 5.58 -16.69 -15.76
N LEU A 368 5.31 -15.62 -15.05
CA LEU A 368 3.96 -15.17 -14.70
C LEU A 368 3.94 -13.72 -14.23
N ALA A 369 2.75 -13.12 -14.19
CA ALA A 369 2.52 -11.75 -13.76
C ALA A 369 2.22 -11.68 -12.25
N ASN A 370 3.23 -11.84 -11.42
CA ASN A 370 3.16 -11.60 -9.97
C ASN A 370 4.54 -11.15 -9.45
N VAL A 371 4.56 -10.70 -8.18
CA VAL A 371 5.79 -10.35 -7.43
C VAL A 371 5.61 -10.74 -5.96
N GLY A 372 6.70 -10.88 -5.22
CA GLY A 372 6.67 -11.12 -3.77
C GLY A 372 6.31 -12.54 -3.35
N ASP A 373 6.41 -13.52 -4.24
CA ASP A 373 6.28 -14.94 -3.94
C ASP A 373 7.58 -15.49 -3.32
N THR A 374 7.49 -16.59 -2.58
CA THR A 374 8.65 -17.35 -2.10
C THR A 374 9.43 -18.04 -3.23
N ARG A 375 8.78 -18.25 -4.38
CA ARG A 375 9.42 -18.77 -5.60
C ARG A 375 9.99 -17.63 -6.44
N THR A 376 11.05 -17.93 -7.20
CA THR A 376 11.60 -16.97 -8.17
C THR A 376 10.63 -16.80 -9.33
N LEU A 377 10.27 -15.56 -9.61
CA LEU A 377 9.38 -15.18 -10.71
C LEU A 377 10.15 -14.37 -11.73
N VAL A 378 9.75 -14.46 -12.99
CA VAL A 378 10.32 -13.70 -14.10
C VAL A 378 9.22 -13.30 -15.08
N ILE A 379 9.35 -12.12 -15.67
CA ILE A 379 8.45 -11.64 -16.71
C ILE A 379 9.23 -10.81 -17.72
N HIS A 380 8.80 -10.80 -18.97
CA HIS A 380 9.32 -9.90 -20.00
C HIS A 380 8.35 -8.73 -20.17
N PRO A 381 8.64 -7.53 -19.59
CA PRO A 381 7.69 -6.43 -19.58
C PRO A 381 7.23 -5.97 -20.95
N ALA A 382 8.16 -5.93 -21.92
CA ALA A 382 7.86 -5.50 -23.29
C ALA A 382 6.85 -6.40 -24.04
N SER A 383 6.69 -7.67 -23.62
CA SER A 383 5.72 -8.59 -24.22
C SER A 383 4.45 -8.75 -23.39
N ALA A 384 4.53 -8.55 -22.06
CA ALA A 384 3.46 -8.89 -21.12
C ALA A 384 2.73 -7.67 -20.53
N LEU A 385 3.43 -6.56 -20.35
CA LEU A 385 2.85 -5.34 -19.84
C LEU A 385 2.50 -4.47 -21.04
N SER A 386 1.21 -4.37 -21.32
CA SER A 386 0.60 -3.64 -22.42
C SER A 386 1.26 -2.27 -22.68
N LEU A 387 1.17 -1.83 -23.92
CA LEU A 387 1.49 -0.58 -24.61
C LEU A 387 1.54 0.74 -23.79
N ILE A 388 1.15 0.74 -22.51
CA ILE A 388 1.10 1.90 -21.63
C ILE A 388 2.48 2.22 -21.01
N HIS A 389 3.40 1.25 -20.98
CA HIS A 389 4.76 1.40 -20.46
C HIS A 389 5.84 1.40 -21.57
N ILE A 390 5.48 1.66 -22.81
CA ILE A 390 6.46 2.04 -23.82
C ILE A 390 6.81 3.52 -23.57
N SER A 391 7.46 3.78 -22.46
CA SER A 391 8.42 4.85 -22.38
C SER A 391 9.71 4.32 -22.99
N GLU A 392 10.30 5.05 -23.91
CA GLU A 392 11.60 4.76 -24.47
C GLU A 392 12.58 4.32 -23.38
N PRO A 393 13.47 3.35 -23.68
CA PRO A 393 14.53 3.00 -22.74
C PRO A 393 15.32 4.27 -22.39
N PRO A 394 15.85 4.37 -21.15
CA PRO A 394 16.67 5.49 -20.73
C PRO A 394 17.90 5.65 -21.61
#